data_2258cf274359ac9687120f1fac07a637
#
_entry.id   2258cf274359ac9687120f1fac07a637
#
_cell.length_a   1.000
_cell.length_b   1.000
_cell.length_c   1.000
_cell.angle_alpha   90.00
_cell.angle_beta   90.00
_cell.angle_gamma   90.00
#
_symmetry.space_group_name_H-M   'P 1'
#
loop_
_entity.id
_entity.type
_entity.pdbx_description
1 polymer ?
#
loop_
_entity_poly.entity_id
_entity_poly.type
_entity_poly.pdbx_seq_one_letter_code
_entity_poly.pdbx_strand_id
1 'polypeptide(L)'
;PDHIGPNEHESFEEYLECKSRLFRQCRVGIVNADDEHCGQILEGHTCQVETYGFSEKADLRASDVKLVSRPGFLGVAYHVSGLADFDVEIDMPGRFSVYNSLVAIAVCRHFDISREDVLEALETAQTKGRIEKIKVSDDFTLMIDYAHNAMSLESLLTTLKVYHPKR
;
A
#
# COMPACT_ATOMS: atom_id res chain seq x y z
N PRO A 1 17.36 -0.69 -6.81
CA PRO A 1 16.35 -1.73 -7.00
C PRO A 1 16.88 -3.05 -6.49
N ASP A 2 16.15 -3.61 -5.51
CA ASP A 2 16.60 -4.76 -4.71
C ASP A 2 16.51 -6.11 -5.47
N HIS A 3 16.06 -6.09 -6.73
CA HIS A 3 15.82 -7.27 -7.55
C HIS A 3 16.64 -7.27 -8.84
N ILE A 4 17.77 -6.55 -8.87
CA ILE A 4 18.70 -6.53 -9.98
C ILE A 4 20.06 -6.98 -9.48
N GLY A 5 20.55 -8.11 -9.97
CA GLY A 5 21.82 -8.68 -9.52
C GLY A 5 22.11 -10.05 -10.11
N PRO A 6 23.25 -10.66 -9.78
CA PRO A 6 23.77 -11.86 -10.44
C PRO A 6 22.86 -13.11 -10.36
N ASN A 7 21.93 -13.14 -9.42
CA ASN A 7 20.98 -14.27 -9.23
C ASN A 7 19.51 -13.81 -9.33
N GLU A 8 19.28 -12.63 -9.86
CA GLU A 8 17.97 -12.01 -10.01
C GLU A 8 17.80 -11.52 -11.45
N HIS A 9 17.14 -10.36 -11.67
CA HIS A 9 16.99 -9.81 -13.01
C HIS A 9 18.29 -9.13 -13.48
N GLU A 10 18.63 -9.29 -14.76
CA GLU A 10 19.82 -8.69 -15.36
C GLU A 10 19.69 -7.17 -15.50
N SER A 11 18.46 -6.66 -15.68
CA SER A 11 18.17 -5.24 -15.81
C SER A 11 16.79 -4.86 -15.24
N PHE A 12 16.56 -3.57 -15.11
CA PHE A 12 15.27 -3.04 -14.70
C PHE A 12 14.19 -3.27 -15.76
N GLU A 13 14.55 -3.24 -17.03
CA GLU A 13 13.66 -3.53 -18.17
C GLU A 13 13.20 -4.98 -18.14
N GLU A 14 14.09 -5.92 -17.85
CA GLU A 14 13.72 -7.32 -17.67
C GLU A 14 12.77 -7.51 -16.48
N TYR A 15 13.04 -6.83 -15.37
CA TYR A 15 12.15 -6.85 -14.20
C TYR A 15 10.75 -6.33 -14.54
N LEU A 16 10.64 -5.21 -15.28
CA LEU A 16 9.36 -4.67 -15.74
C LEU A 16 8.65 -5.64 -16.69
N GLU A 17 9.36 -6.22 -17.65
CA GLU A 17 8.79 -7.22 -18.57
C GLU A 17 8.26 -8.44 -17.81
N CYS A 18 8.98 -8.93 -16.82
CA CYS A 18 8.49 -10.02 -15.97
C CYS A 18 7.20 -9.66 -15.22
N LYS A 19 7.09 -8.43 -14.73
CA LYS A 19 5.83 -7.95 -14.10
C LYS A 19 4.70 -7.79 -15.10
N SER A 20 4.99 -7.30 -16.32
CA SER A 20 3.98 -7.08 -17.36
C SER A 20 3.34 -8.38 -17.83
N ARG A 21 4.05 -9.51 -17.76
CA ARG A 21 3.51 -10.85 -18.12
C ARG A 21 2.26 -11.22 -17.31
N LEU A 22 2.14 -10.76 -16.05
CA LEU A 22 0.95 -10.98 -15.25
C LEU A 22 -0.29 -10.39 -15.94
N PHE A 23 -0.19 -9.17 -16.48
CA PHE A 23 -1.29 -8.45 -17.11
C PHE A 23 -1.69 -9.01 -18.49
N ARG A 24 -0.85 -9.89 -19.06
CA ARG A 24 -1.16 -10.65 -20.28
C ARG A 24 -1.81 -12.01 -19.99
N GLN A 25 -1.92 -12.42 -18.73
CA GLN A 25 -2.39 -13.75 -18.32
C GLN A 25 -3.59 -13.69 -17.37
N CYS A 26 -3.78 -12.60 -16.64
CA CYS A 26 -4.89 -12.43 -15.72
C CYS A 26 -6.17 -11.98 -16.46
N ARG A 27 -7.31 -12.15 -15.81
CA ARG A 27 -8.59 -11.63 -16.29
C ARG A 27 -8.81 -10.19 -15.87
N VAL A 28 -8.42 -9.84 -14.65
CA VAL A 28 -8.44 -8.49 -14.10
C VAL A 28 -7.04 -8.14 -13.60
N GLY A 29 -6.52 -7.00 -14.03
CA GLY A 29 -5.24 -6.45 -13.60
C GLY A 29 -5.46 -5.19 -12.78
N ILE A 30 -4.99 -5.20 -11.52
CA ILE A 30 -5.09 -4.06 -10.61
C ILE A 30 -3.71 -3.41 -10.52
N VAL A 31 -3.60 -2.11 -10.87
CA VAL A 31 -2.32 -1.42 -10.99
C VAL A 31 -2.36 -0.04 -10.32
N ASN A 32 -1.21 0.37 -9.74
CA ASN A 32 -1.05 1.69 -9.16
C ASN A 32 -0.94 2.76 -10.27
N ALA A 33 -1.92 3.66 -10.36
CA ALA A 33 -1.95 4.74 -11.34
C ALA A 33 -0.90 5.84 -11.09
N ASP A 34 -0.36 5.90 -9.87
CA ASP A 34 0.64 6.91 -9.48
C ASP A 34 2.08 6.42 -9.73
N ASP A 35 2.26 5.17 -10.14
CA ASP A 35 3.56 4.61 -10.49
C ASP A 35 3.96 5.08 -11.92
N GLU A 36 5.16 5.67 -12.05
CA GLU A 36 5.67 6.16 -13.33
C GLU A 36 5.82 5.06 -14.39
N HIS A 37 5.96 3.81 -13.98
CA HIS A 37 6.08 2.65 -14.85
C HIS A 37 4.73 1.97 -15.16
N CYS A 38 3.62 2.52 -14.66
CA CYS A 38 2.28 1.94 -14.88
C CYS A 38 2.01 1.66 -16.36
N GLY A 39 2.32 2.63 -17.24
CA GLY A 39 2.14 2.47 -18.69
C GLY A 39 3.00 1.35 -19.30
N GLN A 40 4.24 1.23 -18.84
CA GLN A 40 5.17 0.19 -19.33
C GLN A 40 4.73 -1.21 -18.86
N ILE A 41 4.29 -1.34 -17.60
CA ILE A 41 3.79 -2.61 -17.05
C ILE A 41 2.54 -3.08 -17.80
N LEU A 42 1.69 -2.16 -18.23
CA LEU A 42 0.47 -2.45 -18.99
C LEU A 42 0.70 -2.65 -20.50
N GLU A 43 1.90 -2.50 -21.00
CA GLU A 43 2.17 -2.67 -22.43
C GLU A 43 1.81 -4.08 -22.91
N GLY A 44 0.92 -4.15 -23.91
CA GLY A 44 0.41 -5.41 -24.45
C GLY A 44 -0.47 -6.22 -23.49
N HIS A 45 -1.05 -5.60 -22.45
CA HIS A 45 -2.00 -6.29 -21.58
C HIS A 45 -3.24 -6.76 -22.34
N THR A 46 -3.86 -7.82 -21.85
CA THR A 46 -5.10 -8.41 -22.41
C THR A 46 -6.23 -8.47 -21.40
N CYS A 47 -5.94 -8.07 -20.14
CA CYS A 47 -6.89 -8.09 -19.04
C CYS A 47 -7.77 -6.82 -19.01
N GLN A 48 -8.87 -6.89 -18.25
CA GLN A 48 -9.56 -5.71 -17.77
C GLN A 48 -8.65 -5.01 -16.75
N VAL A 49 -8.34 -3.74 -16.97
CA VAL A 49 -7.49 -2.96 -16.05
C VAL A 49 -8.36 -2.17 -15.09
N GLU A 50 -8.03 -2.24 -13.81
CA GLU A 50 -8.51 -1.36 -12.75
C GLU A 50 -7.31 -0.65 -12.13
N THR A 51 -7.41 0.67 -11.96
CA THR A 51 -6.35 1.50 -11.41
C THR A 51 -6.68 1.95 -10.00
N TYR A 52 -5.67 2.06 -9.14
CA TYR A 52 -5.82 2.65 -7.82
C TYR A 52 -4.72 3.68 -7.55
N GLY A 53 -4.97 4.64 -6.65
CA GLY A 53 -3.98 5.64 -6.28
C GLY A 53 -4.58 6.91 -5.69
N PHE A 54 -3.78 7.97 -5.69
CA PHE A 54 -4.20 9.32 -5.31
C PHE A 54 -4.58 10.17 -6.52
N SER A 55 -4.15 9.76 -7.70
CA SER A 55 -4.45 10.45 -8.96
C SER A 55 -5.97 10.58 -9.15
N GLU A 56 -6.41 11.73 -9.66
CA GLU A 56 -7.81 11.96 -10.05
C GLU A 56 -8.28 11.04 -11.18
N LYS A 57 -7.35 10.41 -11.87
CA LYS A 57 -7.62 9.46 -12.96
C LYS A 57 -7.71 8.01 -12.49
N ALA A 58 -7.40 7.73 -11.22
CA ALA A 58 -7.51 6.38 -10.67
C ALA A 58 -8.97 5.97 -10.53
N ASP A 59 -9.29 4.74 -10.92
CA ASP A 59 -10.64 4.16 -10.79
C ASP A 59 -11.04 4.00 -9.32
N LEU A 60 -10.09 3.67 -8.45
CA LEU A 60 -10.23 3.63 -7.00
C LEU A 60 -9.25 4.63 -6.38
N ARG A 61 -9.78 5.75 -5.88
CA ARG A 61 -8.98 6.89 -5.44
C ARG A 61 -9.01 7.07 -3.94
N ALA A 62 -7.84 7.37 -3.35
CA ALA A 62 -7.75 7.90 -1.99
C ALA A 62 -7.66 9.43 -2.00
N SER A 63 -8.42 10.07 -1.13
CA SER A 63 -8.38 11.52 -0.86
C SER A 63 -8.47 11.80 0.63
N ASP A 64 -8.30 13.06 1.04
CA ASP A 64 -8.47 13.53 2.41
C ASP A 64 -7.68 12.77 3.47
N VAL A 65 -6.44 12.39 3.12
CA VAL A 65 -5.57 11.61 4.01
C VAL A 65 -5.20 12.40 5.26
N LYS A 66 -5.49 11.83 6.42
CA LYS A 66 -5.20 12.39 7.75
C LYS A 66 -4.34 11.42 8.55
N LEU A 67 -3.39 11.96 9.29
CA LEU A 67 -2.63 11.20 10.26
C LEU A 67 -3.47 10.99 11.51
N VAL A 68 -3.50 9.77 12.01
CA VAL A 68 -4.22 9.40 13.24
C VAL A 68 -3.23 8.89 14.26
N SER A 69 -3.20 9.56 15.42
CA SER A 69 -2.37 9.15 16.56
C SER A 69 -3.20 9.23 17.83
N ARG A 70 -3.42 8.08 18.46
CA ARG A 70 -4.13 7.93 19.74
C ARG A 70 -3.53 6.75 20.50
N PRO A 71 -3.76 6.61 21.83
CA PRO A 71 -3.21 5.48 22.58
C PRO A 71 -3.50 4.13 21.91
N GLY A 72 -2.46 3.37 21.61
CA GLY A 72 -2.55 2.07 20.95
C GLY A 72 -2.78 2.10 19.43
N PHE A 73 -2.93 3.27 18.82
CA PHE A 73 -3.20 3.43 17.40
C PHE A 73 -2.26 4.48 16.79
N LEU A 74 -1.54 4.11 15.75
CA LEU A 74 -0.72 5.02 14.95
C LEU A 74 -0.92 4.67 13.48
N GLY A 75 -1.67 5.49 12.77
CA GLY A 75 -2.11 5.13 11.44
C GLY A 75 -2.57 6.30 10.59
N VAL A 76 -3.38 6.02 9.61
CA VAL A 76 -3.96 7.01 8.68
C VAL A 76 -5.46 6.76 8.51
N ALA A 77 -6.19 7.85 8.29
CA ALA A 77 -7.57 7.84 7.82
C ALA A 77 -7.64 8.53 6.46
N TYR A 78 -8.51 8.06 5.58
CA TYR A 78 -8.69 8.64 4.24
C TYR A 78 -10.06 8.28 3.69
N HIS A 79 -10.49 9.03 2.67
CA HIS A 79 -11.71 8.75 1.92
C HIS A 79 -11.38 7.98 0.64
N VAL A 80 -12.13 6.92 0.37
CA VAL A 80 -12.10 6.17 -0.89
C VAL A 80 -13.22 6.64 -1.78
N SER A 81 -12.95 6.90 -3.05
CA SER A 81 -13.93 7.28 -4.06
C SER A 81 -13.73 6.54 -5.38
N GLY A 82 -14.70 6.62 -6.28
CA GLY A 82 -14.68 5.96 -7.59
C GLY A 82 -15.37 4.61 -7.58
N LEU A 83 -14.64 3.52 -7.74
CA LEU A 83 -15.22 2.16 -7.72
C LEU A 83 -15.79 1.74 -6.35
N ALA A 84 -15.49 2.46 -5.30
CA ALA A 84 -16.08 2.36 -3.96
C ALA A 84 -16.22 3.76 -3.36
N ASP A 85 -17.06 3.94 -2.34
CA ASP A 85 -17.28 5.23 -1.69
C ASP A 85 -17.50 5.02 -0.19
N PHE A 86 -16.44 5.26 0.62
CA PHE A 86 -16.46 5.16 2.08
C PHE A 86 -15.16 5.68 2.71
N ASP A 87 -15.24 5.97 3.99
CA ASP A 87 -14.08 6.31 4.81
C ASP A 87 -13.37 5.06 5.32
N VAL A 88 -12.03 5.12 5.36
CA VAL A 88 -11.15 4.05 5.81
C VAL A 88 -10.25 4.57 6.92
N GLU A 89 -10.04 3.77 7.94
CA GLU A 89 -9.03 3.98 8.97
C GLU A 89 -8.17 2.72 9.10
N ILE A 90 -6.86 2.87 9.07
CA ILE A 90 -5.90 1.76 9.18
C ILE A 90 -4.85 2.06 10.23
N ASP A 91 -4.56 1.06 11.09
CA ASP A 91 -3.59 1.18 12.17
C ASP A 91 -2.15 0.90 11.70
N MET A 92 -1.80 1.44 10.55
CA MET A 92 -0.46 1.44 9.98
C MET A 92 -0.13 2.85 9.45
N PRO A 93 0.99 3.46 9.87
CA PRO A 93 1.38 4.79 9.45
C PRO A 93 1.87 4.82 8.00
N GLY A 94 1.76 6.00 7.39
CA GLY A 94 2.41 6.32 6.14
C GLY A 94 1.56 6.12 4.89
N ARG A 95 1.98 6.83 3.85
CA ARG A 95 1.30 6.87 2.56
C ARG A 95 1.28 5.50 1.86
N PHE A 96 2.32 4.69 2.05
CA PHE A 96 2.36 3.35 1.48
C PHE A 96 1.27 2.42 2.05
N SER A 97 0.84 2.64 3.30
CA SER A 97 -0.27 1.89 3.90
C SER A 97 -1.59 2.20 3.20
N VAL A 98 -1.78 3.43 2.72
CA VAL A 98 -2.94 3.80 1.89
C VAL A 98 -2.90 3.02 0.56
N TYR A 99 -1.76 2.97 -0.14
CA TYR A 99 -1.66 2.18 -1.38
C TYR A 99 -1.94 0.69 -1.14
N ASN A 100 -1.39 0.13 -0.07
CA ASN A 100 -1.59 -1.29 0.26
C ASN A 100 -3.05 -1.59 0.60
N SER A 101 -3.73 -0.71 1.32
CA SER A 101 -5.16 -0.88 1.62
C SER A 101 -6.04 -0.66 0.39
N LEU A 102 -5.71 0.30 -0.48
CA LEU A 102 -6.44 0.49 -1.74
C LEU A 102 -6.40 -0.76 -2.63
N VAL A 103 -5.22 -1.38 -2.80
CA VAL A 103 -5.15 -2.62 -3.60
C VAL A 103 -5.90 -3.77 -2.94
N ALA A 104 -5.89 -3.86 -1.60
CA ALA A 104 -6.69 -4.85 -0.88
C ALA A 104 -8.19 -4.63 -1.11
N ILE A 105 -8.68 -3.38 -0.99
CA ILE A 105 -10.06 -3.01 -1.30
C ILE A 105 -10.40 -3.37 -2.75
N ALA A 106 -9.54 -3.00 -3.71
CA ALA A 106 -9.75 -3.31 -5.12
C ALA A 106 -9.88 -4.81 -5.37
N VAL A 107 -9.04 -5.63 -4.74
CA VAL A 107 -9.13 -7.10 -4.83
C VAL A 107 -10.41 -7.63 -4.19
N CYS A 108 -10.75 -7.19 -2.96
CA CYS A 108 -11.94 -7.67 -2.22
C CYS A 108 -13.25 -7.40 -2.98
N ARG A 109 -13.32 -6.34 -3.79
CA ARG A 109 -14.48 -6.04 -4.64
C ARG A 109 -14.82 -7.11 -5.67
N HIS A 110 -13.88 -7.98 -6.02
CA HIS A 110 -14.09 -9.10 -6.93
C HIS A 110 -14.59 -10.36 -6.24
N PHE A 111 -14.80 -10.30 -4.93
CA PHE A 111 -15.29 -11.39 -4.11
C PHE A 111 -16.56 -10.95 -3.36
N ASP A 112 -17.34 -11.91 -2.90
CA ASP A 112 -18.54 -11.66 -2.09
C ASP A 112 -18.16 -11.37 -0.62
N ILE A 113 -17.47 -10.24 -0.41
CA ILE A 113 -17.01 -9.76 0.89
C ILE A 113 -17.74 -8.46 1.19
N SER A 114 -18.35 -8.36 2.37
CA SER A 114 -19.06 -7.14 2.76
C SER A 114 -18.08 -5.97 2.99
N ARG A 115 -18.58 -4.75 2.80
CA ARG A 115 -17.80 -3.56 3.12
C ARG A 115 -17.38 -3.54 4.59
N GLU A 116 -18.28 -3.95 5.46
CA GLU A 116 -18.07 -4.00 6.90
C GLU A 116 -16.91 -4.93 7.26
N ASP A 117 -16.84 -6.13 6.68
CA ASP A 117 -15.74 -7.07 6.87
C ASP A 117 -14.40 -6.52 6.34
N VAL A 118 -14.43 -5.82 5.21
CA VAL A 118 -13.22 -5.17 4.66
C VAL A 118 -12.72 -4.08 5.61
N LEU A 119 -13.60 -3.22 6.14
CA LEU A 119 -13.22 -2.15 7.06
C LEU A 119 -12.68 -2.70 8.38
N GLU A 120 -13.33 -3.70 8.99
CA GLU A 120 -12.88 -4.36 10.20
C GLU A 120 -11.49 -5.02 10.01
N ALA A 121 -11.31 -5.70 8.87
CA ALA A 121 -10.03 -6.31 8.53
C ALA A 121 -8.91 -5.27 8.36
N LEU A 122 -9.19 -4.13 7.71
CA LEU A 122 -8.21 -3.06 7.50
C LEU A 122 -7.84 -2.35 8.80
N GLU A 123 -8.79 -2.11 9.69
CA GLU A 123 -8.55 -1.49 11.00
C GLU A 123 -7.64 -2.36 11.89
N THR A 124 -7.79 -3.68 11.80
CA THR A 124 -7.09 -4.64 12.65
C THR A 124 -5.87 -5.29 11.95
N ALA A 125 -5.68 -5.04 10.65
CA ALA A 125 -4.62 -5.66 9.87
C ALA A 125 -3.24 -5.35 10.43
N GLN A 126 -2.46 -6.39 10.67
CA GLN A 126 -1.06 -6.29 11.05
C GLN A 126 -0.23 -7.26 10.21
N THR A 127 0.90 -6.80 9.72
CA THR A 127 1.85 -7.64 8.99
C THR A 127 3.10 -7.80 9.83
N LYS A 128 3.44 -9.05 10.20
CA LYS A 128 4.65 -9.34 10.97
C LYS A 128 5.89 -8.77 10.28
N GLY A 129 6.72 -8.05 11.05
CA GLY A 129 7.92 -7.42 10.55
C GLY A 129 7.70 -6.22 9.61
N ARG A 130 6.50 -5.67 9.50
CA ARG A 130 6.18 -4.47 8.70
C ARG A 130 5.47 -3.45 9.58
N ILE A 131 6.22 -2.54 10.17
CA ILE A 131 5.74 -1.58 11.19
C ILE A 131 4.91 -2.31 12.26
N GLU A 132 5.32 -3.51 12.59
CA GLU A 132 4.66 -4.34 13.60
C GLU A 132 4.82 -3.68 14.96
N LYS A 133 3.71 -3.25 15.55
CA LYS A 133 3.70 -2.61 16.87
C LYS A 133 3.69 -3.66 17.97
N ILE A 134 4.66 -3.58 18.87
CA ILE A 134 4.75 -4.44 20.05
C ILE A 134 4.32 -3.61 21.26
N LYS A 135 3.22 -4.00 21.89
CA LYS A 135 2.75 -3.32 23.11
C LYS A 135 3.60 -3.73 24.31
N VAL A 136 4.51 -2.84 24.72
CA VAL A 136 5.39 -3.03 25.88
C VAL A 136 5.06 -2.03 26.98
N SER A 137 4.68 -0.78 26.61
CA SER A 137 4.43 0.33 27.53
C SER A 137 3.42 1.30 26.89
N ASP A 138 2.77 2.11 27.73
CA ASP A 138 1.95 3.23 27.24
C ASP A 138 2.79 4.51 27.05
N ASP A 139 4.06 4.52 27.52
CA ASP A 139 4.95 5.67 27.43
C ASP A 139 5.72 5.74 26.09
N PHE A 140 5.86 4.61 25.38
CA PHE A 140 6.55 4.54 24.10
C PHE A 140 5.98 3.45 23.21
N THR A 141 6.17 3.61 21.91
CA THR A 141 5.80 2.61 20.90
C THR A 141 7.05 1.88 20.44
N LEU A 142 7.08 0.55 20.59
CA LEU A 142 8.08 -0.32 20.01
C LEU A 142 7.58 -0.85 18.69
N MET A 143 8.41 -0.77 17.64
CA MET A 143 8.08 -1.24 16.29
C MET A 143 9.16 -2.18 15.76
N ILE A 144 8.73 -3.20 15.02
CA ILE A 144 9.61 -4.06 14.22
C ILE A 144 9.30 -3.82 12.75
N ASP A 145 10.35 -3.54 11.97
CA ASP A 145 10.23 -3.36 10.52
C ASP A 145 11.38 -4.07 9.78
N TYR A 146 11.10 -4.51 8.58
CA TYR A 146 12.05 -5.20 7.70
C TYR A 146 12.92 -4.23 6.88
N ALA A 147 12.81 -2.93 7.08
CA ALA A 147 13.65 -1.95 6.40
C ALA A 147 15.14 -2.25 6.63
N HIS A 148 15.85 -2.70 5.59
CA HIS A 148 17.23 -3.19 5.68
C HIS A 148 18.20 -2.50 4.71
N ASN A 149 17.71 -1.54 3.92
CA ASN A 149 18.54 -0.68 3.07
C ASN A 149 18.30 0.80 3.39
N ALA A 150 19.18 1.68 2.91
CA ALA A 150 19.14 3.11 3.21
C ALA A 150 17.80 3.76 2.80
N MET A 151 17.29 3.43 1.62
CA MET A 151 16.07 4.01 1.08
C MET A 151 14.82 3.60 1.88
N SER A 152 14.71 2.33 2.27
CA SER A 152 13.59 1.84 3.08
C SER A 152 13.63 2.40 4.51
N LEU A 153 14.82 2.52 5.11
CA LEU A 153 15.00 3.15 6.43
C LEU A 153 14.65 4.65 6.39
N GLU A 154 15.10 5.37 5.37
CA GLU A 154 14.77 6.79 5.20
C GLU A 154 13.27 7.00 5.04
N SER A 155 12.60 6.17 4.22
CA SER A 155 11.15 6.19 4.02
C SER A 155 10.40 5.94 5.33
N LEU A 156 10.82 4.93 6.10
CA LEU A 156 10.25 4.60 7.41
C LEU A 156 10.40 5.76 8.39
N LEU A 157 11.63 6.26 8.57
CA LEU A 157 11.93 7.34 9.52
C LEU A 157 11.22 8.64 9.13
N THR A 158 11.15 8.96 7.83
CA THR A 158 10.42 10.13 7.33
C THR A 158 8.92 9.99 7.61
N THR A 159 8.36 8.80 7.41
CA THR A 159 6.97 8.49 7.74
C THR A 159 6.70 8.68 9.23
N LEU A 160 7.55 8.16 10.09
CA LEU A 160 7.35 8.26 11.55
C LEU A 160 7.56 9.69 12.08
N LYS A 161 8.46 10.46 11.47
CA LYS A 161 8.75 11.85 11.86
C LYS A 161 7.53 12.76 11.81
N VAL A 162 6.59 12.55 10.88
CA VAL A 162 5.39 13.38 10.76
C VAL A 162 4.40 13.18 11.91
N TYR A 163 4.55 12.13 12.70
CA TYR A 163 3.78 11.92 13.95
C TYR A 163 4.39 12.61 15.17
N HIS A 164 5.45 13.41 14.97
CA HIS A 164 6.11 14.21 16.01
C HIS A 164 6.54 13.40 17.25
N PRO A 165 7.29 12.29 17.10
CA PRO A 165 7.78 11.54 18.24
C PRO A 165 8.65 12.44 19.13
N LYS A 166 8.57 12.26 20.46
CA LYS A 166 9.37 13.05 21.41
C LYS A 166 10.85 12.68 21.39
N ARG A 167 11.19 11.49 20.95
CA ARG A 167 12.55 10.97 20.78
C ARG A 167 12.61 10.04 19.57
#